data_1b7cb22af3ab0a0909f5d57f0d5d0ae3
#
_entry.id   1b7cb22af3ab0a0909f5d57f0d5d0ae3
#
_cell.length_a   1.000
_cell.length_b   1.000
_cell.length_c   1.000
_cell.angle_alpha   90.00
_cell.angle_beta   90.00
_cell.angle_gamma   90.00
#
_symmetry.space_group_name_H-M   'P 1'
#
loop_
_entity.id
_entity.type
_entity.pdbx_description
1 polymer ?
#
loop_
_entity_poly.entity_id
_entity_poly.type
_entity_poly.pdbx_seq_one_letter_code
_entity_poly.pdbx_strand_id
1 'polypeptide(L)'
;MNTDLTPVRIGPSEKAHAPLGLGTWSFGANQWSGQEDANLLGAMEAALDCGITHFDSATDYGDGYSERLIGRFLAADPRRRERLFLATKANLDELTSRRMLAAIDDSRARMQTDMIDLYYIHWPRTGQDMRPIMEGLELARQQGKIKAIGVSNFSVEQMMQVAEVGRIDAHQLGYNLLWRFPERDLIPYCIANDIAIVTYSSIAHGILAGRFTRQLNLPPGDQRHGILLFREDVWPFVYEGVEQFKRVAQEAGVHLIHLAIRWLLHQPGITTVLVGARNASQAEFNAQALQCEIPASVFDELSRISDSMMQNIPDEGNPFGYHP
;
A
#
# COMPACT_ATOMS: atom_id res chain seq x y z
N MET A 1 18.83 13.04 -2.80
CA MET A 1 18.36 12.28 -3.97
C MET A 1 18.68 10.83 -3.69
N ASN A 2 17.70 10.04 -3.32
CA ASN A 2 17.95 8.63 -3.01
C ASN A 2 17.69 7.83 -4.29
N THR A 3 18.71 7.70 -5.14
CA THR A 3 18.67 6.79 -6.30
C THR A 3 18.97 5.34 -5.88
N ASP A 4 19.13 5.13 -4.59
CA ASP A 4 19.59 3.89 -4.01
C ASP A 4 18.38 3.00 -3.70
N LEU A 5 18.19 1.97 -4.52
CA LEU A 5 17.19 0.92 -4.30
C LEU A 5 17.68 -0.10 -3.25
N THR A 6 18.43 0.36 -2.26
CA THR A 6 18.86 -0.46 -1.13
C THR A 6 17.66 -1.05 -0.40
N PRO A 7 17.79 -2.27 0.09
CA PRO A 7 16.77 -2.85 0.95
C PRO A 7 16.48 -1.96 2.17
N VAL A 8 15.20 -1.76 2.45
CA VAL A 8 14.69 -0.91 3.53
C VAL A 8 14.28 -1.75 4.74
N ARG A 9 14.16 -1.11 5.90
CA ARG A 9 13.67 -1.72 7.14
C ARG A 9 12.56 -0.87 7.72
N ILE A 10 11.63 -1.50 8.43
CA ILE A 10 10.53 -0.84 9.13
C ILE A 10 10.60 -1.18 10.61
N GLY A 11 10.68 -0.15 11.44
CA GLY A 11 10.74 -0.27 12.89
C GLY A 11 11.87 -1.17 13.39
N PRO A 12 11.64 -1.95 14.46
CA PRO A 12 12.62 -2.83 15.05
C PRO A 12 12.82 -4.15 14.27
N SER A 13 12.23 -4.28 13.08
CA SER A 13 12.40 -5.50 12.27
C SER A 13 13.83 -5.60 11.74
N GLU A 14 14.48 -6.73 11.98
CA GLU A 14 15.79 -7.03 11.42
C GLU A 14 15.72 -7.40 9.94
N LYS A 15 14.53 -7.74 9.43
CA LYS A 15 14.31 -8.10 8.04
C LYS A 15 14.33 -6.87 7.14
N ALA A 16 15.34 -6.81 6.30
CA ALA A 16 15.35 -5.86 5.19
C ALA A 16 14.56 -6.43 4.01
N HIS A 17 13.84 -5.58 3.30
CA HIS A 17 13.07 -5.94 2.10
C HIS A 17 13.27 -4.90 0.99
N ALA A 18 12.94 -5.28 -0.25
CA ALA A 18 12.95 -4.32 -1.35
C ALA A 18 12.01 -3.14 -1.06
N PRO A 19 12.29 -1.93 -1.57
CA PRO A 19 11.39 -0.79 -1.42
C PRO A 19 10.08 -0.92 -2.25
N LEU A 20 9.85 -2.08 -2.84
CA LEU A 20 8.63 -2.47 -3.53
C LEU A 20 8.00 -3.67 -2.82
N GLY A 21 6.70 -3.60 -2.52
CA GLY A 21 5.95 -4.67 -1.87
C GLY A 21 4.77 -5.16 -2.71
N LEU A 22 4.36 -6.40 -2.48
CA LEU A 22 3.17 -7.00 -3.07
C LEU A 22 1.94 -6.67 -2.21
N GLY A 23 1.06 -5.80 -2.70
CA GLY A 23 -0.26 -5.56 -2.10
C GLY A 23 -1.25 -6.63 -2.52
N THR A 24 -1.93 -7.25 -1.57
CA THR A 24 -2.82 -8.39 -1.81
C THR A 24 -4.32 -8.04 -1.72
N TRP A 25 -4.70 -6.77 -1.83
CA TRP A 25 -6.12 -6.38 -1.87
C TRP A 25 -6.88 -7.07 -3.01
N SER A 26 -6.27 -7.19 -4.18
CA SER A 26 -6.85 -7.93 -5.31
C SER A 26 -7.00 -9.43 -5.09
N PHE A 27 -6.53 -9.99 -3.96
CA PHE A 27 -6.70 -11.39 -3.58
C PHE A 27 -8.03 -11.64 -2.84
N GLY A 28 -8.75 -10.60 -2.44
CA GLY A 28 -10.06 -10.72 -1.80
C GLY A 28 -11.11 -11.29 -2.76
N ALA A 29 -11.34 -12.59 -2.74
CA ALA A 29 -12.10 -13.37 -3.72
C ALA A 29 -13.52 -12.84 -4.00
N ASN A 30 -14.20 -12.27 -3.01
CA ASN A 30 -15.56 -11.71 -3.16
C ASN A 30 -15.58 -10.25 -3.59
N GLN A 31 -14.42 -9.58 -3.58
CA GLN A 31 -14.26 -8.17 -3.98
C GLN A 31 -13.77 -8.00 -5.41
N TRP A 32 -13.27 -9.08 -6.02
CA TRP A 32 -12.69 -9.07 -7.35
C TRP A 32 -13.11 -10.32 -8.13
N SER A 33 -13.78 -10.15 -9.27
CA SER A 33 -14.20 -11.25 -10.12
C SER A 33 -13.05 -11.85 -10.94
N GLY A 34 -13.15 -13.14 -11.26
CA GLY A 34 -12.24 -13.83 -12.18
C GLY A 34 -10.85 -14.12 -11.62
N GLN A 35 -10.69 -14.20 -10.29
CA GLN A 35 -9.45 -14.61 -9.65
C GLN A 35 -9.41 -16.11 -9.44
N GLU A 36 -8.30 -16.74 -9.81
CA GLU A 36 -8.00 -18.14 -9.54
C GLU A 36 -6.81 -18.24 -8.58
N ASP A 37 -6.92 -19.08 -7.56
CA ASP A 37 -5.87 -19.29 -6.56
C ASP A 37 -4.51 -19.60 -7.18
N ALA A 38 -4.50 -20.43 -8.24
CA ALA A 38 -3.25 -20.79 -8.92
C ALA A 38 -2.52 -19.55 -9.47
N ASN A 39 -3.26 -18.60 -10.05
CA ASN A 39 -2.69 -17.35 -10.55
C ASN A 39 -2.17 -16.46 -9.44
N LEU A 40 -2.89 -16.37 -8.31
CA LEU A 40 -2.50 -15.57 -7.15
C LEU A 40 -1.27 -16.17 -6.43
N LEU A 41 -1.24 -17.49 -6.28
CA LEU A 41 -0.05 -18.21 -5.76
C LEU A 41 1.16 -18.02 -6.69
N GLY A 42 0.93 -18.09 -8.01
CA GLY A 42 1.97 -17.79 -9.01
C GLY A 42 2.48 -16.35 -8.92
N ALA A 43 1.61 -15.38 -8.62
CA ALA A 43 2.02 -13.99 -8.41
C ALA A 43 2.93 -13.85 -7.16
N MET A 44 2.61 -14.54 -6.06
CA MET A 44 3.44 -14.55 -4.84
C MET A 44 4.80 -15.20 -5.09
N GLU A 45 4.84 -16.33 -5.82
CA GLU A 45 6.09 -17.00 -6.17
C GLU A 45 6.99 -16.09 -7.02
N ALA A 46 6.43 -15.54 -8.11
CA ALA A 46 7.16 -14.66 -9.00
C ALA A 46 7.65 -13.38 -8.29
N ALA A 47 6.83 -12.80 -7.39
CA ALA A 47 7.26 -11.67 -6.57
C ALA A 47 8.46 -12.02 -5.70
N LEU A 48 8.41 -13.16 -5.01
CA LEU A 48 9.49 -13.65 -4.14
C LEU A 48 10.78 -13.96 -4.95
N ASP A 49 10.66 -14.55 -6.13
CA ASP A 49 11.79 -14.85 -7.02
C ASP A 49 12.44 -13.57 -7.59
N CYS A 50 11.63 -12.52 -7.81
CA CYS A 50 12.13 -11.21 -8.21
C CYS A 50 12.67 -10.36 -7.04
N GLY A 51 12.71 -10.90 -5.82
CA GLY A 51 13.21 -10.19 -4.64
C GLY A 51 12.20 -9.25 -3.97
N ILE A 52 10.92 -9.27 -4.38
CA ILE A 52 9.84 -8.57 -3.67
C ILE A 52 9.43 -9.43 -2.48
N THR A 53 9.92 -9.08 -1.30
CA THR A 53 9.76 -9.88 -0.08
C THR A 53 8.80 -9.26 0.93
N HIS A 54 8.31 -8.05 0.73
CA HIS A 54 7.24 -7.44 1.54
C HIS A 54 5.88 -7.81 0.97
N PHE A 55 5.10 -8.63 1.69
CA PHE A 55 3.72 -8.98 1.35
C PHE A 55 2.77 -8.29 2.33
N ASP A 56 1.83 -7.52 1.78
CA ASP A 56 0.88 -6.70 2.55
C ASP A 56 -0.56 -7.17 2.33
N SER A 57 -1.23 -7.56 3.41
CA SER A 57 -2.61 -8.05 3.45
C SER A 57 -3.50 -7.23 4.40
N ALA A 58 -4.75 -7.66 4.60
CA ALA A 58 -5.67 -7.16 5.62
C ALA A 58 -6.74 -8.20 5.96
N THR A 59 -7.31 -8.09 7.18
CA THR A 59 -8.37 -8.99 7.64
C THR A 59 -9.65 -8.91 6.82
N ASP A 60 -9.95 -7.74 6.24
CA ASP A 60 -11.12 -7.48 5.42
C ASP A 60 -10.92 -7.75 3.91
N TYR A 61 -9.73 -8.19 3.49
CA TYR A 61 -9.50 -8.61 2.11
C TYR A 61 -10.11 -10.01 1.88
N GLY A 62 -11.36 -10.00 1.37
CA GLY A 62 -12.13 -11.21 1.18
C GLY A 62 -12.45 -11.94 2.48
N ASP A 63 -12.72 -11.21 3.56
CA ASP A 63 -12.97 -11.77 4.88
C ASP A 63 -11.87 -12.76 5.33
N GLY A 64 -10.63 -12.26 5.32
CA GLY A 64 -9.43 -13.03 5.67
C GLY A 64 -8.97 -14.03 4.59
N TYR A 65 -9.59 -14.02 3.41
CA TYR A 65 -9.20 -14.93 2.33
C TYR A 65 -7.76 -14.69 1.87
N SER A 66 -7.35 -13.42 1.71
CA SER A 66 -5.99 -13.04 1.35
C SER A 66 -4.97 -13.57 2.37
N GLU A 67 -5.24 -13.44 3.67
CA GLU A 67 -4.38 -13.99 4.73
C GLU A 67 -4.30 -15.52 4.67
N ARG A 68 -5.44 -16.21 4.44
CA ARG A 68 -5.46 -17.68 4.26
C ARG A 68 -4.65 -18.12 3.03
N LEU A 69 -4.68 -17.35 1.96
CA LEU A 69 -3.91 -17.67 0.75
C LEU A 69 -2.41 -17.52 1.01
N ILE A 70 -1.98 -16.48 1.74
CA ILE A 70 -0.59 -16.33 2.20
C ILE A 70 -0.21 -17.51 3.11
N GLY A 71 -1.10 -17.93 4.03
CA GLY A 71 -0.87 -19.10 4.88
C GLY A 71 -0.62 -20.38 4.07
N ARG A 72 -1.44 -20.65 3.06
CA ARG A 72 -1.24 -21.77 2.12
C ARG A 72 0.10 -21.67 1.36
N PHE A 73 0.47 -20.47 0.94
CA PHE A 73 1.74 -20.20 0.28
C PHE A 73 2.95 -20.51 1.20
N LEU A 74 2.86 -20.14 2.47
CA LEU A 74 3.90 -20.42 3.47
C LEU A 74 3.95 -21.92 3.83
N ALA A 75 2.79 -22.58 3.99
CA ALA A 75 2.73 -24.01 4.31
C ALA A 75 3.31 -24.90 3.22
N ALA A 76 3.28 -24.48 1.96
CA ALA A 76 3.86 -25.23 0.85
C ALA A 76 5.39 -25.27 0.90
N ASP A 77 6.06 -24.25 1.46
CA ASP A 77 7.48 -24.21 1.74
C ASP A 77 7.77 -23.32 2.95
N PRO A 78 7.97 -23.87 4.16
CA PRO A 78 8.23 -23.10 5.38
C PRO A 78 9.43 -22.15 5.30
N ARG A 79 10.42 -22.42 4.44
CA ARG A 79 11.59 -21.54 4.25
C ARG A 79 11.22 -20.17 3.69
N ARG A 80 10.05 -20.05 3.05
CA ARG A 80 9.52 -18.77 2.56
C ARG A 80 9.30 -17.77 3.70
N ARG A 81 8.90 -18.26 4.88
CA ARG A 81 8.67 -17.37 6.05
C ARG A 81 9.95 -16.63 6.47
N GLU A 82 11.10 -17.24 6.35
CA GLU A 82 12.38 -16.60 6.70
C GLU A 82 12.71 -15.43 5.74
N ARG A 83 12.31 -15.55 4.48
CA ARG A 83 12.57 -14.56 3.43
C ARG A 83 11.55 -13.41 3.44
N LEU A 84 10.33 -13.64 3.94
CA LEU A 84 9.23 -12.69 3.81
C LEU A 84 9.12 -11.75 5.00
N PHE A 85 8.91 -10.46 4.70
CA PHE A 85 8.37 -9.47 5.59
C PHE A 85 6.86 -9.44 5.42
N LEU A 86 6.12 -9.93 6.41
CA LEU A 86 4.65 -10.03 6.38
C LEU A 86 4.02 -8.85 7.08
N ALA A 87 3.13 -8.15 6.39
CA ALA A 87 2.31 -7.10 6.93
C ALA A 87 0.82 -7.44 6.77
N THR A 88 0.02 -7.12 7.78
CA THR A 88 -1.45 -7.18 7.71
C THR A 88 -2.08 -6.11 8.60
N LYS A 89 -3.41 -5.98 8.52
CA LYS A 89 -4.18 -4.90 9.14
C LYS A 89 -5.51 -5.42 9.68
N ALA A 90 -5.97 -4.83 10.77
CA ALA A 90 -7.34 -5.06 11.23
C ALA A 90 -8.16 -3.77 11.24
N ASN A 91 -9.42 -3.91 10.83
CA ASN A 91 -10.48 -2.94 11.04
C ASN A 91 -11.43 -3.49 12.10
N LEU A 92 -11.54 -2.82 13.26
CA LEU A 92 -12.24 -3.36 14.43
C LEU A 92 -13.53 -2.61 14.69
N ASP A 93 -14.59 -3.34 15.02
CA ASP A 93 -15.87 -2.77 15.46
C ASP A 93 -15.81 -2.33 16.92
N GLU A 94 -15.11 -3.10 17.77
CA GLU A 94 -14.89 -2.82 19.17
C GLU A 94 -13.46 -2.34 19.42
N LEU A 95 -13.30 -1.11 19.92
CA LEU A 95 -12.00 -0.48 20.12
C LEU A 95 -11.41 -0.82 21.50
N THR A 96 -11.03 -2.09 21.69
CA THR A 96 -10.41 -2.58 22.94
C THR A 96 -9.10 -3.30 22.66
N SER A 97 -8.18 -3.24 23.63
CA SER A 97 -6.90 -3.98 23.58
C SER A 97 -7.13 -5.49 23.42
N ARG A 98 -8.16 -6.04 24.09
CA ARG A 98 -8.52 -7.46 23.99
C ARG A 98 -8.95 -7.84 22.58
N ARG A 99 -9.76 -6.99 21.93
CA ARG A 99 -10.25 -7.26 20.56
C ARG A 99 -9.11 -7.18 19.54
N MET A 100 -8.16 -6.23 19.73
CA MET A 100 -6.96 -6.15 18.90
C MET A 100 -6.08 -7.39 19.04
N LEU A 101 -5.82 -7.85 20.28
CA LEU A 101 -5.06 -9.08 20.51
C LEU A 101 -5.71 -10.29 19.84
N ALA A 102 -7.03 -10.43 19.93
CA ALA A 102 -7.76 -11.51 19.26
C ALA A 102 -7.63 -11.43 17.74
N ALA A 103 -7.75 -10.23 17.14
CA ALA A 103 -7.58 -10.04 15.71
C ALA A 103 -6.18 -10.42 15.22
N ILE A 104 -5.14 -10.12 16.01
CA ILE A 104 -3.76 -10.51 15.72
C ILE A 104 -3.60 -12.04 15.77
N ASP A 105 -4.17 -12.72 16.79
CA ASP A 105 -4.11 -14.16 16.90
C ASP A 105 -4.86 -14.83 15.73
N ASP A 106 -6.03 -14.31 15.35
CA ASP A 106 -6.79 -14.76 14.19
C ASP A 106 -5.99 -14.61 12.88
N SER A 107 -5.30 -13.46 12.69
CA SER A 107 -4.44 -13.21 11.50
C SER A 107 -3.26 -14.19 11.46
N ARG A 108 -2.60 -14.42 12.59
CA ARG A 108 -1.50 -15.40 12.71
C ARG A 108 -1.96 -16.81 12.36
N ALA A 109 -3.13 -17.20 12.83
CA ALA A 109 -3.73 -18.48 12.52
C ALA A 109 -4.06 -18.63 11.02
N ARG A 110 -4.67 -17.60 10.40
CA ARG A 110 -4.96 -17.61 8.95
C ARG A 110 -3.70 -17.64 8.10
N MET A 111 -2.67 -16.85 8.47
CA MET A 111 -1.38 -16.82 7.79
C MET A 111 -0.47 -18.01 8.15
N GLN A 112 -0.85 -18.87 9.08
CA GLN A 112 -0.06 -20.02 9.53
C GLN A 112 1.38 -19.61 9.93
N THR A 113 1.50 -18.57 10.74
CA THR A 113 2.77 -18.01 11.22
C THR A 113 2.72 -17.69 12.71
N ASP A 114 3.82 -17.89 13.42
CA ASP A 114 3.92 -17.57 14.85
C ASP A 114 4.10 -16.06 15.08
N MET A 115 4.52 -15.29 14.07
CA MET A 115 4.82 -13.88 14.21
C MET A 115 4.58 -13.15 12.89
N ILE A 116 4.01 -11.94 12.96
CA ILE A 116 3.81 -11.01 11.85
C ILE A 116 4.82 -9.87 11.99
N ASP A 117 5.47 -9.48 10.88
CA ASP A 117 6.54 -8.48 10.92
C ASP A 117 5.99 -7.07 11.16
N LEU A 118 4.80 -6.74 10.62
CA LEU A 118 4.18 -5.44 10.78
C LEU A 118 2.65 -5.58 10.86
N TYR A 119 2.04 -5.03 11.90
CA TYR A 119 0.59 -5.05 12.08
C TYR A 119 0.02 -3.65 12.17
N TYR A 120 -0.98 -3.34 11.34
CA TYR A 120 -1.58 -2.01 11.28
C TYR A 120 -2.95 -1.93 11.93
N ILE A 121 -3.28 -0.75 12.46
CA ILE A 121 -4.67 -0.30 12.55
C ILE A 121 -5.07 0.12 11.14
N HIS A 122 -6.08 -0.53 10.53
CA HIS A 122 -6.40 -0.34 9.11
C HIS A 122 -7.08 0.99 8.83
N TRP A 123 -8.09 1.33 9.65
CA TRP A 123 -8.83 2.58 9.56
C TRP A 123 -9.05 3.16 10.94
N PRO A 124 -8.81 4.45 11.16
CA PRO A 124 -9.23 5.09 12.38
C PRO A 124 -10.76 5.26 12.38
N ARG A 125 -11.32 5.47 13.56
CA ARG A 125 -12.75 5.80 13.74
C ARG A 125 -12.86 7.27 14.10
N THR A 126 -13.46 8.08 13.23
CA THR A 126 -13.61 9.51 13.44
C THR A 126 -14.32 9.80 14.78
N GLY A 127 -13.72 10.68 15.58
CA GLY A 127 -14.26 11.08 16.87
C GLY A 127 -14.18 10.02 17.99
N GLN A 128 -13.52 8.89 17.77
CA GLN A 128 -13.32 7.85 18.77
C GLN A 128 -11.87 7.77 19.24
N ASP A 129 -11.70 7.39 20.50
CA ASP A 129 -10.37 7.18 21.07
C ASP A 129 -9.78 5.86 20.57
N MET A 130 -8.67 5.97 19.84
CA MET A 130 -7.95 4.82 19.25
C MET A 130 -6.84 4.27 20.14
N ARG A 131 -6.55 4.91 21.30
CA ARG A 131 -5.47 4.47 22.21
C ARG A 131 -5.66 3.04 22.73
N PRO A 132 -6.87 2.56 23.07
CA PRO A 132 -7.02 1.18 23.56
C PRO A 132 -6.60 0.11 22.55
N ILE A 133 -6.77 0.35 21.23
CA ILE A 133 -6.29 -0.62 20.24
C ILE A 133 -4.78 -0.50 19.99
N MET A 134 -4.19 0.67 20.16
CA MET A 134 -2.73 0.83 20.16
C MET A 134 -2.09 0.12 21.35
N GLU A 135 -2.66 0.20 22.55
CA GLU A 135 -2.24 -0.59 23.71
C GLU A 135 -2.28 -2.09 23.42
N GLY A 136 -3.31 -2.57 22.70
CA GLY A 136 -3.41 -3.95 22.26
C GLY A 136 -2.26 -4.37 21.33
N LEU A 137 -1.84 -3.50 20.42
CA LEU A 137 -0.68 -3.71 19.56
C LEU A 137 0.63 -3.76 20.37
N GLU A 138 0.81 -2.86 21.33
CA GLU A 138 1.97 -2.86 22.20
C GLU A 138 2.06 -4.14 23.05
N LEU A 139 0.93 -4.63 23.57
CA LEU A 139 0.87 -5.92 24.28
C LEU A 139 1.23 -7.09 23.34
N ALA A 140 0.74 -7.10 22.11
CA ALA A 140 1.09 -8.11 21.12
C ALA A 140 2.58 -8.09 20.78
N ARG A 141 3.18 -6.90 20.66
CA ARG A 141 4.62 -6.72 20.44
C ARG A 141 5.44 -7.26 21.61
N GLN A 142 5.05 -6.94 22.85
CA GLN A 142 5.68 -7.47 24.05
C GLN A 142 5.58 -9.00 24.14
N GLN A 143 4.48 -9.59 23.66
CA GLN A 143 4.29 -11.04 23.58
C GLN A 143 5.04 -11.69 22.40
N GLY A 144 5.72 -10.92 21.55
CA GLY A 144 6.43 -11.43 20.39
C GLY A 144 5.55 -11.88 19.23
N LYS A 145 4.25 -11.55 19.25
CA LYS A 145 3.29 -11.90 18.18
C LYS A 145 3.44 -11.03 16.95
N ILE A 146 3.89 -9.77 17.15
CA ILE A 146 4.22 -8.82 16.08
C ILE A 146 5.58 -8.18 16.37
N LYS A 147 6.24 -7.62 15.33
CA LYS A 147 7.52 -6.92 15.49
C LYS A 147 7.34 -5.40 15.46
N ALA A 148 6.68 -4.89 14.44
CA ALA A 148 6.45 -3.47 14.22
C ALA A 148 4.96 -3.15 14.28
N ILE A 149 4.65 -1.91 14.63
CA ILE A 149 3.30 -1.37 14.74
C ILE A 149 3.11 -0.29 13.68
N GLY A 150 2.03 -0.39 12.93
CA GLY A 150 1.65 0.62 11.95
C GLY A 150 0.24 1.17 12.16
N VAL A 151 0.01 2.32 11.53
CA VAL A 151 -1.32 2.88 11.34
C VAL A 151 -1.56 3.10 9.85
N SER A 152 -2.82 3.09 9.42
CA SER A 152 -3.18 3.37 8.03
C SER A 152 -4.35 4.35 7.99
N ASN A 153 -4.28 5.34 7.07
CA ASN A 153 -5.31 6.36 6.90
C ASN A 153 -5.54 7.30 8.10
N PHE A 154 -4.58 7.42 8.98
CA PHE A 154 -4.63 8.33 10.13
C PHE A 154 -4.27 9.76 9.72
N SER A 155 -4.94 10.75 10.32
CA SER A 155 -4.47 12.14 10.31
C SER A 155 -3.28 12.33 11.26
N VAL A 156 -2.61 13.46 11.14
CA VAL A 156 -1.53 13.84 12.08
C VAL A 156 -2.06 13.85 13.52
N GLU A 157 -3.25 14.39 13.74
CA GLU A 157 -3.89 14.48 15.05
C GLU A 157 -4.15 13.10 15.66
N GLN A 158 -4.66 12.17 14.86
CA GLN A 158 -4.90 10.78 15.27
C GLN A 158 -3.59 10.03 15.54
N MET A 159 -2.54 10.26 14.74
CA MET A 159 -1.22 9.70 15.02
C MET A 159 -0.64 10.23 16.33
N MET A 160 -0.76 11.53 16.60
CA MET A 160 -0.34 12.12 17.89
C MET A 160 -1.08 11.50 19.07
N GLN A 161 -2.40 11.29 18.94
CA GLN A 161 -3.21 10.69 20.00
C GLN A 161 -2.73 9.27 20.35
N VAL A 162 -2.54 8.39 19.36
CA VAL A 162 -2.13 7.01 19.64
C VAL A 162 -0.65 6.91 20.03
N ALA A 163 0.18 7.88 19.63
CA ALA A 163 1.57 7.96 20.03
C ALA A 163 1.77 8.24 21.53
N GLU A 164 0.73 8.68 22.26
CA GLU A 164 0.76 8.82 23.72
C GLU A 164 0.94 7.48 24.45
N VAL A 165 0.50 6.37 23.84
CA VAL A 165 0.46 5.05 24.48
C VAL A 165 1.24 3.97 23.73
N GLY A 166 1.75 4.26 22.52
CA GLY A 166 2.54 3.31 21.76
C GLY A 166 3.36 3.96 20.66
N ARG A 167 4.38 3.27 20.16
CA ARG A 167 5.22 3.75 19.07
C ARG A 167 4.61 3.37 17.72
N ILE A 168 4.53 4.33 16.80
CA ILE A 168 4.21 4.11 15.40
C ILE A 168 5.52 3.88 14.63
N ASP A 169 5.69 2.69 14.05
CA ASP A 169 6.84 2.36 13.22
C ASP A 169 6.60 2.63 11.73
N ALA A 170 5.32 2.58 11.29
CA ALA A 170 4.95 2.83 9.90
C ALA A 170 3.58 3.51 9.76
N HIS A 171 3.44 4.39 8.77
CA HIS A 171 2.16 4.90 8.29
C HIS A 171 1.90 4.44 6.87
N GLN A 172 0.77 3.75 6.64
CA GLN A 172 0.35 3.35 5.30
C GLN A 172 -0.71 4.32 4.78
N LEU A 173 -0.43 4.96 3.64
CA LEU A 173 -1.27 6.03 3.09
C LEU A 173 -1.42 5.93 1.56
N GLY A 174 -2.53 6.46 1.04
CA GLY A 174 -2.75 6.59 -0.41
C GLY A 174 -1.90 7.72 -0.96
N TYR A 175 -0.97 7.41 -1.90
CA TYR A 175 -0.12 8.41 -2.51
C TYR A 175 0.32 7.97 -3.91
N ASN A 176 0.15 8.82 -4.90
CA ASN A 176 0.54 8.60 -6.28
C ASN A 176 0.50 9.91 -7.09
N LEU A 177 0.88 9.88 -8.36
CA LEU A 177 0.86 11.03 -9.28
C LEU A 177 -0.50 11.73 -9.45
N LEU A 178 -1.60 11.07 -9.07
CA LEU A 178 -2.97 11.60 -9.15
C LEU A 178 -3.55 11.92 -7.77
N TRP A 179 -2.78 11.73 -6.71
CA TRP A 179 -3.21 11.93 -5.32
C TRP A 179 -2.03 12.34 -4.45
N ARG A 180 -1.79 13.66 -4.31
CA ARG A 180 -0.61 14.21 -3.63
C ARG A 180 -0.90 14.98 -2.34
N PHE A 181 -2.15 14.98 -1.87
CA PHE A 181 -2.54 15.70 -0.65
C PHE A 181 -1.71 15.33 0.60
N PRO A 182 -1.22 14.08 0.78
CA PRO A 182 -0.36 13.73 1.91
C PRO A 182 0.95 14.54 2.02
N GLU A 183 1.38 15.23 0.96
CA GLU A 183 2.58 16.08 0.98
C GLU A 183 2.43 17.32 1.88
N ARG A 184 1.19 17.71 2.22
CA ARG A 184 0.92 18.92 3.01
C ARG A 184 1.31 18.76 4.48
N ASP A 185 1.03 17.62 5.07
CA ASP A 185 1.15 17.38 6.50
C ASP A 185 1.62 15.96 6.86
N LEU A 186 1.01 14.91 6.28
CA LEU A 186 1.26 13.52 6.66
C LEU A 186 2.71 13.09 6.39
N ILE A 187 3.23 13.36 5.19
CA ILE A 187 4.61 13.00 4.82
C ILE A 187 5.62 13.78 5.66
N PRO A 188 5.51 15.14 5.80
CA PRO A 188 6.39 15.90 6.69
C PRO A 188 6.36 15.42 8.14
N TYR A 189 5.17 15.09 8.67
CA TYR A 189 5.04 14.58 10.03
C TYR A 189 5.74 13.23 10.20
N CYS A 190 5.55 12.30 9.26
CA CYS A 190 6.19 10.98 9.31
C CYS A 190 7.72 11.10 9.26
N ILE A 191 8.26 11.95 8.37
CA ILE A 191 9.71 12.20 8.29
C ILE A 191 10.24 12.75 9.61
N ALA A 192 9.57 13.74 10.20
CA ALA A 192 10.00 14.38 11.43
C ALA A 192 9.98 13.45 12.66
N ASN A 193 9.17 12.37 12.62
CA ASN A 193 8.99 11.43 13.72
C ASN A 193 9.59 10.03 13.45
N ASP A 194 10.41 9.87 12.41
CA ASP A 194 11.05 8.60 12.04
C ASP A 194 10.02 7.47 11.82
N ILE A 195 8.89 7.81 11.19
CA ILE A 195 7.82 6.87 10.82
C ILE A 195 8.00 6.48 9.35
N ALA A 196 8.17 5.19 9.07
CA ALA A 196 8.29 4.68 7.72
C ALA A 196 6.99 4.92 6.93
N ILE A 197 7.10 5.39 5.68
CA ILE A 197 5.94 5.63 4.83
C ILE A 197 5.80 4.50 3.83
N VAL A 198 4.64 3.82 3.88
CA VAL A 198 4.25 2.76 2.96
C VAL A 198 3.09 3.26 2.09
N THR A 199 3.28 3.32 0.77
CA THR A 199 2.22 3.83 -0.12
C THR A 199 1.35 2.73 -0.66
N TYR A 200 0.02 2.94 -0.66
CA TYR A 200 -0.93 2.11 -1.40
C TYR A 200 -1.58 2.90 -2.54
N SER A 201 -2.36 2.24 -3.39
CA SER A 201 -2.90 2.82 -4.64
C SER A 201 -1.83 3.45 -5.54
N SER A 202 -0.63 2.91 -5.50
CA SER A 202 0.57 3.47 -6.13
C SER A 202 0.45 3.65 -7.65
N ILE A 203 -0.39 2.83 -8.30
CA ILE A 203 -0.75 2.97 -9.72
C ILE A 203 -2.20 3.47 -9.90
N ALA A 204 -2.76 4.16 -8.90
CA ALA A 204 -4.09 4.77 -8.92
C ALA A 204 -5.18 3.80 -9.43
N HIS A 205 -5.30 2.61 -8.81
CA HIS A 205 -6.28 1.57 -9.16
C HIS A 205 -6.22 1.15 -10.65
N GLY A 206 -5.04 1.23 -11.25
CA GLY A 206 -4.79 0.88 -12.65
C GLY A 206 -4.93 2.05 -13.63
N ILE A 207 -5.26 3.26 -13.19
CA ILE A 207 -5.30 4.45 -14.06
C ILE A 207 -3.92 4.69 -14.69
N LEU A 208 -2.86 4.61 -13.88
CA LEU A 208 -1.47 4.79 -14.33
C LEU A 208 -0.93 3.59 -15.15
N ALA A 209 -1.76 2.57 -15.43
CA ALA A 209 -1.46 1.62 -16.50
C ALA A 209 -1.72 2.20 -17.90
N GLY A 210 -2.39 3.36 -17.99
CA GLY A 210 -2.62 4.09 -19.23
C GLY A 210 -3.59 3.40 -20.22
N ARG A 211 -4.42 2.46 -19.75
CA ARG A 211 -5.31 1.65 -20.60
C ARG A 211 -6.74 2.19 -20.69
N PHE A 212 -7.14 3.09 -19.82
CA PHE A 212 -8.46 3.70 -19.86
C PHE A 212 -8.57 4.70 -21.01
N THR A 213 -9.77 4.79 -21.57
CA THR A 213 -10.10 5.74 -22.63
C THR A 213 -10.76 6.99 -22.06
N ARG A 214 -10.88 8.06 -22.85
CA ARG A 214 -11.55 9.29 -22.46
C ARG A 214 -12.99 9.03 -22.00
N GLN A 215 -13.69 8.12 -22.68
CA GLN A 215 -14.99 7.62 -22.23
C GLN A 215 -14.76 6.46 -21.26
N LEU A 216 -14.96 6.73 -19.98
CA LEU A 216 -14.83 5.73 -18.93
C LEU A 216 -15.95 4.69 -19.05
N ASN A 217 -15.59 3.42 -19.08
CA ASN A 217 -16.52 2.32 -19.08
C ASN A 217 -16.08 1.28 -18.03
N LEU A 218 -16.69 1.36 -16.85
CA LEU A 218 -16.48 0.41 -15.77
C LEU A 218 -17.65 -0.59 -15.74
N PRO A 219 -17.39 -1.89 -15.58
CA PRO A 219 -18.44 -2.88 -15.42
C PRO A 219 -19.37 -2.56 -14.22
N PRO A 220 -20.66 -2.92 -14.28
CA PRO A 220 -21.53 -2.83 -13.12
C PRO A 220 -20.94 -3.60 -11.91
N GLY A 221 -20.97 -2.99 -10.74
CA GLY A 221 -20.42 -3.58 -9.50
C GLY A 221 -18.90 -3.46 -9.34
N ASP A 222 -18.20 -2.80 -10.27
CA ASP A 222 -16.78 -2.51 -10.11
C ASP A 222 -16.55 -1.54 -8.96
N GLN A 223 -15.66 -1.89 -8.04
CA GLN A 223 -15.37 -1.10 -6.84
C GLN A 223 -14.83 0.31 -7.14
N ARG A 224 -14.26 0.50 -8.34
CA ARG A 224 -13.74 1.80 -8.78
C ARG A 224 -14.82 2.86 -8.97
N HIS A 225 -16.11 2.50 -9.06
CA HIS A 225 -17.22 3.46 -9.05
C HIS A 225 -17.27 4.32 -7.78
N GLY A 226 -16.75 3.81 -6.65
CA GLY A 226 -16.67 4.53 -5.38
C GLY A 226 -15.39 5.37 -5.20
N ILE A 227 -14.50 5.40 -6.18
CA ILE A 227 -13.21 6.08 -6.07
C ILE A 227 -13.28 7.43 -6.77
N LEU A 228 -12.91 8.49 -6.07
CA LEU A 228 -12.99 9.88 -6.51
C LEU A 228 -12.39 10.12 -7.91
N LEU A 229 -11.24 9.52 -8.21
CA LEU A 229 -10.56 9.70 -9.49
C LEU A 229 -11.34 9.16 -10.71
N PHE A 230 -12.35 8.31 -10.52
CA PHE A 230 -13.23 7.79 -11.58
C PHE A 230 -14.56 8.52 -11.67
N ARG A 231 -14.80 9.52 -10.87
CA ARG A 231 -16.02 10.33 -10.87
C ARG A 231 -16.13 11.14 -12.17
N GLU A 232 -17.31 11.27 -12.74
CA GLU A 232 -17.55 11.89 -14.06
C GLU A 232 -17.05 13.33 -14.17
N ASP A 233 -17.13 14.10 -13.09
CA ASP A 233 -16.67 15.50 -13.02
C ASP A 233 -15.13 15.61 -12.85
N VAL A 234 -14.46 14.56 -12.37
CA VAL A 234 -13.01 14.50 -12.14
C VAL A 234 -12.28 13.81 -13.29
N TRP A 235 -12.90 12.78 -13.87
CA TRP A 235 -12.29 11.92 -14.87
C TRP A 235 -11.66 12.64 -16.08
N PRO A 236 -12.27 13.69 -16.68
CA PRO A 236 -11.67 14.39 -17.81
C PRO A 236 -10.27 14.94 -17.51
N PHE A 237 -10.08 15.51 -16.32
CA PHE A 237 -8.78 16.07 -15.89
C PHE A 237 -7.76 14.96 -15.63
N VAL A 238 -8.21 13.87 -14.99
CA VAL A 238 -7.38 12.67 -14.76
C VAL A 238 -6.91 12.07 -16.07
N TYR A 239 -7.84 11.88 -17.03
CA TYR A 239 -7.51 11.34 -18.35
C TYR A 239 -6.49 12.20 -19.10
N GLU A 240 -6.68 13.51 -19.14
CA GLU A 240 -5.76 14.44 -19.81
C GLU A 240 -4.37 14.46 -19.15
N GLY A 241 -4.30 14.38 -17.83
CA GLY A 241 -3.04 14.22 -17.10
C GLY A 241 -2.33 12.92 -17.44
N VAL A 242 -3.05 11.81 -17.47
CA VAL A 242 -2.49 10.49 -17.84
C VAL A 242 -1.96 10.48 -19.27
N GLU A 243 -2.63 11.12 -20.22
CA GLU A 243 -2.13 11.24 -21.60
C GLU A 243 -0.82 12.05 -21.65
N GLN A 244 -0.62 13.03 -20.76
CA GLN A 244 0.66 13.72 -20.62
C GLN A 244 1.72 12.81 -20.03
N PHE A 245 1.42 12.07 -18.95
CA PHE A 245 2.35 11.08 -18.37
C PHE A 245 2.77 10.01 -19.38
N LYS A 246 1.87 9.56 -20.25
CA LYS A 246 2.19 8.60 -21.31
C LYS A 246 3.21 9.15 -22.29
N ARG A 247 3.14 10.45 -22.64
CA ARG A 247 4.14 11.09 -23.51
C ARG A 247 5.50 11.13 -22.84
N VAL A 248 5.56 11.55 -21.57
CA VAL A 248 6.81 11.54 -20.79
C VAL A 248 7.40 10.12 -20.70
N ALA A 249 6.56 9.11 -20.45
CA ALA A 249 6.98 7.71 -20.41
C ALA A 249 7.55 7.23 -21.75
N GLN A 250 6.91 7.59 -22.85
CA GLN A 250 7.36 7.27 -24.22
C GLN A 250 8.70 7.94 -24.53
N GLU A 251 8.87 9.23 -24.21
CA GLU A 251 10.11 9.97 -24.42
C GLU A 251 11.26 9.42 -23.57
N ALA A 252 10.97 8.99 -22.35
CA ALA A 252 11.93 8.34 -21.46
C ALA A 252 12.23 6.88 -21.83
N GLY A 253 11.49 6.27 -22.77
CA GLY A 253 11.62 4.85 -23.12
C GLY A 253 11.26 3.89 -21.99
N VAL A 254 10.40 4.31 -21.05
CA VAL A 254 10.03 3.54 -19.84
C VAL A 254 8.51 3.34 -19.81
N HIS A 255 8.04 2.18 -19.34
CA HIS A 255 6.61 1.95 -19.18
C HIS A 255 6.01 2.85 -18.07
N LEU A 256 4.81 3.39 -18.29
CA LEU A 256 4.18 4.34 -17.35
C LEU A 256 4.03 3.78 -15.92
N ILE A 257 3.71 2.48 -15.77
CA ILE A 257 3.67 1.83 -14.44
C ILE A 257 5.03 1.91 -13.74
N HIS A 258 6.11 1.58 -14.45
CA HIS A 258 7.47 1.65 -13.88
C HIS A 258 7.84 3.09 -13.53
N LEU A 259 7.48 4.03 -14.38
CA LEU A 259 7.70 5.45 -14.14
C LEU A 259 6.95 5.94 -12.89
N ALA A 260 5.69 5.52 -12.71
CA ALA A 260 4.88 5.84 -11.52
C ALA A 260 5.48 5.25 -10.23
N ILE A 261 5.91 3.98 -10.25
CA ILE A 261 6.57 3.33 -9.11
C ILE A 261 7.87 4.06 -8.77
N ARG A 262 8.70 4.36 -9.77
CA ARG A 262 9.99 5.03 -9.57
C ARG A 262 9.83 6.47 -9.11
N TRP A 263 8.82 7.18 -9.60
CA TRP A 263 8.47 8.52 -9.12
C TRP A 263 8.15 8.49 -7.61
N LEU A 264 7.35 7.52 -7.15
CA LEU A 264 7.05 7.35 -5.73
C LEU A 264 8.32 7.11 -4.91
N LEU A 265 9.18 6.19 -5.36
CA LEU A 265 10.45 5.88 -4.68
C LEU A 265 11.44 7.05 -4.69
N HIS A 266 11.26 8.02 -5.59
CA HIS A 266 12.04 9.25 -5.65
C HIS A 266 11.55 10.31 -4.67
N GLN A 267 10.31 10.22 -4.16
CA GLN A 267 9.76 11.19 -3.25
C GLN A 267 10.40 11.09 -1.85
N PRO A 268 10.60 12.24 -1.17
CA PRO A 268 11.15 12.26 0.18
C PRO A 268 10.34 11.40 1.16
N GLY A 269 11.01 10.62 2.00
CA GLY A 269 10.41 9.86 3.09
C GLY A 269 9.71 8.56 2.69
N ILE A 270 9.47 8.30 1.39
CA ILE A 270 8.83 7.06 0.97
C ILE A 270 9.76 5.87 1.21
N THR A 271 9.30 4.94 2.03
CA THR A 271 10.05 3.73 2.42
C THR A 271 9.69 2.56 1.51
N THR A 272 8.40 2.33 1.26
CA THR A 272 7.94 1.18 0.46
C THR A 272 6.74 1.55 -0.38
N VAL A 273 6.74 1.11 -1.62
CA VAL A 273 5.64 1.26 -2.59
C VAL A 273 4.93 -0.07 -2.75
N LEU A 274 3.64 -0.16 -2.40
CA LEU A 274 2.84 -1.37 -2.59
C LEU A 274 2.19 -1.37 -3.98
N VAL A 275 2.37 -2.45 -4.72
CA VAL A 275 1.70 -2.66 -6.01
C VAL A 275 1.05 -4.03 -6.04
N GLY A 276 -0.19 -4.09 -6.52
CA GLY A 276 -0.92 -5.35 -6.71
C GLY A 276 -0.45 -6.11 -7.95
N ALA A 277 -0.48 -7.45 -7.88
CA ALA A 277 -0.33 -8.33 -9.03
C ALA A 277 -1.28 -9.52 -8.89
N ARG A 278 -1.96 -9.93 -9.96
CA ARG A 278 -2.94 -11.02 -9.97
C ARG A 278 -2.44 -12.28 -10.66
N ASN A 279 -1.23 -12.26 -11.18
CA ASN A 279 -0.53 -13.38 -11.80
C ASN A 279 0.99 -13.12 -11.82
N ALA A 280 1.76 -14.15 -12.15
CA ALA A 280 3.22 -14.11 -12.21
C ALA A 280 3.75 -13.00 -13.11
N SER A 281 3.23 -12.88 -14.34
CA SER A 281 3.69 -11.88 -15.30
C SER A 281 3.52 -10.44 -14.81
N GLN A 282 2.46 -10.14 -14.04
CA GLN A 282 2.28 -8.81 -13.43
C GLN A 282 3.29 -8.56 -12.31
N ALA A 283 3.59 -9.56 -11.50
CA ALA A 283 4.59 -9.44 -10.44
C ALA A 283 5.99 -9.22 -11.02
N GLU A 284 6.38 -10.01 -12.00
CA GLU A 284 7.65 -9.86 -12.74
C GLU A 284 7.74 -8.49 -13.42
N PHE A 285 6.66 -8.05 -14.07
CA PHE A 285 6.60 -6.75 -14.71
C PHE A 285 6.77 -5.60 -13.70
N ASN A 286 6.07 -5.65 -12.57
CA ASN A 286 6.20 -4.63 -11.53
C ASN A 286 7.63 -4.58 -10.97
N ALA A 287 8.28 -5.73 -10.77
CA ALA A 287 9.65 -5.83 -10.28
C ALA A 287 10.67 -5.15 -11.19
N GLN A 288 10.44 -5.14 -12.51
CA GLN A 288 11.32 -4.47 -13.48
C GLN A 288 11.43 -2.95 -13.24
N ALA A 289 10.45 -2.35 -12.55
CA ALA A 289 10.54 -0.94 -12.16
C ALA A 289 11.82 -0.64 -11.35
N LEU A 290 12.29 -1.59 -10.53
CA LEU A 290 13.49 -1.42 -9.72
C LEU A 290 14.80 -1.41 -10.54
N GLN A 291 14.75 -1.83 -11.80
CA GLN A 291 15.89 -1.90 -12.71
C GLN A 291 15.95 -0.71 -13.66
N CYS A 292 14.92 0.15 -13.69
CA CYS A 292 14.87 1.29 -14.61
C CYS A 292 15.79 2.42 -14.13
N GLU A 293 16.70 2.85 -14.97
CA GLU A 293 17.46 4.10 -14.77
C GLU A 293 16.69 5.25 -15.39
N ILE A 294 16.24 6.20 -14.56
CA ILE A 294 15.39 7.32 -14.98
C ILE A 294 16.05 8.61 -14.50
N PRO A 295 16.33 9.56 -15.41
CA PRO A 295 16.88 10.86 -15.04
C PRO A 295 15.95 11.64 -14.09
N ALA A 296 16.53 12.37 -13.14
CA ALA A 296 15.76 13.17 -12.17
C ALA A 296 14.82 14.18 -12.85
N SER A 297 15.23 14.77 -13.96
CA SER A 297 14.41 15.70 -14.75
C SER A 297 13.08 15.12 -15.25
N VAL A 298 13.02 13.80 -15.45
CA VAL A 298 11.77 13.10 -15.81
C VAL A 298 10.80 13.11 -14.62
N PHE A 299 11.30 12.91 -13.40
CA PHE A 299 10.46 12.99 -12.18
C PHE A 299 9.98 14.42 -11.91
N ASP A 300 10.83 15.43 -12.18
CA ASP A 300 10.45 16.83 -12.08
C ASP A 300 9.31 17.18 -13.05
N GLU A 301 9.39 16.69 -14.29
CA GLU A 301 8.34 16.89 -15.29
C GLU A 301 7.03 16.19 -14.91
N LEU A 302 7.09 14.95 -14.39
CA LEU A 302 5.90 14.27 -13.87
C LEU A 302 5.26 15.04 -12.71
N SER A 303 6.08 15.57 -11.80
CA SER A 303 5.60 16.37 -10.69
C SER A 303 4.91 17.64 -11.16
N ARG A 304 5.48 18.35 -12.15
CA ARG A 304 4.89 19.55 -12.76
C ARG A 304 3.53 19.27 -13.42
N ILE A 305 3.41 18.17 -14.15
CA ILE A 305 2.14 17.75 -14.77
C ILE A 305 1.12 17.42 -13.68
N SER A 306 1.54 16.66 -12.67
CA SER A 306 0.73 16.30 -11.52
C SER A 306 0.22 17.53 -10.77
N ASP A 307 1.07 18.52 -10.48
CA ASP A 307 0.70 19.77 -9.81
C ASP A 307 -0.41 20.52 -10.56
N SER A 308 -0.32 20.61 -11.89
CA SER A 308 -1.35 21.26 -12.72
C SER A 308 -2.68 20.49 -12.66
N MET A 309 -2.61 19.16 -12.67
CA MET A 309 -3.80 18.30 -12.64
C MET A 309 -4.46 18.33 -11.25
N MET A 310 -3.68 18.29 -10.17
CA MET A 310 -4.16 18.32 -8.80
C MET A 310 -5.00 19.56 -8.48
N GLN A 311 -4.86 20.66 -9.21
CA GLN A 311 -5.72 21.85 -9.08
C GLN A 311 -7.18 21.57 -9.42
N ASN A 312 -7.46 20.51 -10.18
CA ASN A 312 -8.79 20.12 -10.62
C ASN A 312 -9.32 18.86 -9.90
N ILE A 313 -8.55 18.30 -8.97
CA ILE A 313 -8.97 17.15 -8.16
C ILE A 313 -9.39 17.68 -6.79
N PRO A 314 -10.65 17.49 -6.37
CA PRO A 314 -11.12 17.98 -5.09
C PRO A 314 -10.43 17.23 -3.94
N ASP A 315 -10.12 17.97 -2.87
CA ASP A 315 -9.61 17.40 -1.62
C ASP A 315 -10.79 16.97 -0.74
N GLU A 316 -11.25 15.76 -0.95
CA GLU A 316 -12.39 15.18 -0.25
C GLU A 316 -11.95 13.97 0.62
N GLY A 317 -10.90 14.15 1.40
CA GLY A 317 -10.33 13.12 2.26
C GLY A 317 -9.26 12.28 1.57
N ASN A 318 -9.32 10.94 1.69
CA ASN A 318 -8.45 10.04 0.94
C ASN A 318 -9.11 9.58 -0.39
N PRO A 319 -8.41 8.78 -1.24
CA PRO A 319 -8.99 8.31 -2.51
C PRO A 319 -10.33 7.58 -2.40
N PHE A 320 -10.69 7.10 -1.21
CA PHE A 320 -11.98 6.43 -0.90
C PHE A 320 -13.00 7.37 -0.25
N GLY A 321 -12.76 8.69 -0.23
CA GLY A 321 -13.65 9.67 0.40
C GLY A 321 -13.68 9.61 1.93
N TYR A 322 -12.65 9.04 2.55
CA TYR A 322 -12.50 9.02 4.00
C TYR A 322 -11.79 10.30 4.48
N HIS A 323 -12.41 11.00 5.42
CA HIS A 323 -11.82 12.13 6.14
C HIS A 323 -11.43 11.66 7.54
N PRO A 324 -10.14 11.65 7.86
CA PRO A 324 -9.66 11.33 9.21
C PRO A 324 -10.07 12.37 10.25
#